data_94576e0fe90697d27a87b7eba9f16065
#
_entry.id   94576e0fe90697d27a87b7eba9f16065
#
_cell.length_a   1.000
_cell.length_b   1.000
_cell.length_c   1.000
_cell.angle_alpha   90.00
_cell.angle_beta   90.00
_cell.angle_gamma   90.00
#
_symmetry.space_group_name_H-M   'P 1'
#
loop_
_entity.id
_entity.type
_entity.pdbx_description
1 polymer ?
#
loop_
_entity_poly.entity_id
_entity_poly.type
_entity_poly.pdbx_seq_one_letter_code
_entity_poly.pdbx_strand_id
1 'polypeptide(L)'
;MTDRPAVRVAGGIGLREEWFLGVSVTTSLIFLAFPEQLFRRLSDPLWFAAVFGWLFAVVLGSALSVVRHADRLAERLKEPYGTLILTLAITSIEVMAISAVMIHGENNPTLARDTLFAVVMIILNGMVGLSLLLGAWRRPEQQHNLQGANAYLGVIVPLATLSLVMPTFLAGPDGQHPSAPRQLILGIISVGLYATFLFLQAGRHQDYFTTDRHRHEHPGEQTLSHRPVWPHAALLFAYMGPVVFLVEQLARPIDYIIETLHAPTAFGGVVMAVLVATPEAISAVRASIADNLQRSVNIFLGSVLSTIGLTVPAMLAVSRLYGHPVTLGLEHGDLVMLLLTLAVSIITFASGRTHLMQGAVHLVLFLAYVLLIFQQ
;
A
#
# COMPACT_ATOMS: atom_id res chain seq x y z
N MET A 1 -5.10 -15.60 48.05
CA MET A 1 -4.88 -14.15 48.01
C MET A 1 -3.53 -13.94 47.34
N THR A 2 -3.49 -13.82 46.05
CA THR A 2 -2.28 -13.49 45.30
C THR A 2 -2.61 -12.27 44.43
N ASP A 3 -2.07 -11.17 44.88
CA ASP A 3 -2.18 -9.84 44.29
C ASP A 3 -1.59 -9.89 42.89
N ARG A 4 -2.43 -9.82 41.85
CA ARG A 4 -1.99 -9.63 40.47
C ARG A 4 -1.80 -8.12 40.27
N PRO A 5 -0.62 -7.66 39.85
CA PRO A 5 -0.43 -6.24 39.60
C PRO A 5 -1.37 -5.80 38.47
N ALA A 6 -2.19 -4.80 38.75
CA ALA A 6 -3.03 -4.14 37.77
C ALA A 6 -2.16 -3.58 36.67
N VAL A 7 -2.31 -4.13 35.45
CA VAL A 7 -1.71 -3.58 34.22
C VAL A 7 -2.30 -2.17 34.05
N ARG A 8 -1.50 -1.17 34.35
CA ARG A 8 -1.84 0.24 34.05
C ARG A 8 -1.99 0.36 32.52
N VAL A 9 -3.22 0.32 32.03
CA VAL A 9 -3.55 0.73 30.68
C VAL A 9 -3.41 2.26 30.62
N ALA A 10 -2.20 2.71 30.31
CA ALA A 10 -1.92 4.11 30.01
C ALA A 10 -2.49 4.40 28.60
N GLY A 11 -3.66 4.97 28.52
CA GLY A 11 -4.37 5.16 27.27
C GLY A 11 -4.92 6.57 27.11
N GLY A 12 -4.17 7.61 27.45
CA GLY A 12 -4.39 8.97 26.94
C GLY A 12 -3.51 9.17 25.70
N ILE A 13 -3.99 9.95 24.70
CA ILE A 13 -3.12 10.48 23.65
C ILE A 13 -2.15 11.40 24.39
N GLY A 14 -0.94 10.92 24.66
CA GLY A 14 0.11 11.76 25.21
C GLY A 14 0.60 12.67 24.09
N LEU A 15 0.54 13.98 24.25
CA LEU A 15 1.19 14.93 23.34
C LEU A 15 2.66 14.56 23.06
N ARG A 16 3.29 13.84 23.99
CA ARG A 16 4.64 13.28 23.81
C ARG A 16 4.72 12.13 22.80
N GLU A 17 3.61 11.43 22.51
CA GLU A 17 3.58 10.36 21.51
C GLU A 17 3.44 10.91 20.09
N GLU A 18 2.97 12.15 19.94
CA GLU A 18 2.72 12.81 18.66
C GLU A 18 3.79 13.86 18.28
N TRP A 19 4.99 13.76 18.89
CA TRP A 19 6.11 14.65 18.58
C TRP A 19 6.48 14.65 17.08
N PHE A 20 6.22 13.52 16.41
CA PHE A 20 6.52 13.35 15.01
C PHE A 20 5.63 14.22 14.11
N LEU A 21 4.41 14.57 14.54
CA LEU A 21 3.57 15.54 13.85
C LEU A 21 4.27 16.91 13.80
N GLY A 22 4.92 17.31 14.89
CA GLY A 22 5.73 18.52 14.91
C GLY A 22 6.87 18.48 13.90
N VAL A 23 7.57 17.36 13.77
CA VAL A 23 8.61 17.15 12.75
C VAL A 23 8.03 17.28 11.35
N SER A 24 6.91 16.61 11.08
CA SER A 24 6.26 16.62 9.76
C SER A 24 5.80 18.01 9.36
N VAL A 25 5.14 18.73 10.26
CA VAL A 25 4.66 20.10 10.02
C VAL A 25 5.82 21.05 9.85
N THR A 26 6.85 21.00 10.72
CA THR A 26 8.03 21.86 10.62
C THR A 26 8.78 21.60 9.32
N THR A 27 8.95 20.35 8.91
CA THR A 27 9.56 20.01 7.62
C THR A 27 8.73 20.57 6.47
N SER A 28 7.41 20.43 6.50
CA SER A 28 6.52 21.01 5.48
C SER A 28 6.67 22.51 5.39
N LEU A 29 6.72 23.23 6.52
CA LEU A 29 6.92 24.67 6.54
C LEU A 29 8.29 25.09 6.00
N ILE A 30 9.35 24.33 6.29
CA ILE A 30 10.70 24.59 5.75
C ILE A 30 10.71 24.44 4.23
N PHE A 31 10.12 23.36 3.70
CA PHE A 31 10.06 23.12 2.26
C PHE A 31 9.11 24.09 1.53
N LEU A 32 8.08 24.59 2.21
CA LEU A 32 7.22 25.63 1.69
C LEU A 32 7.91 26.99 1.64
N ALA A 33 8.69 27.34 2.69
CA ALA A 33 9.34 28.65 2.79
C ALA A 33 10.63 28.76 1.96
N PHE A 34 11.37 27.66 1.79
CA PHE A 34 12.71 27.68 1.20
C PHE A 34 12.91 26.62 0.09
N PRO A 35 11.96 26.40 -0.83
CA PRO A 35 12.07 25.35 -1.83
C PRO A 35 13.28 25.54 -2.74
N GLU A 36 13.52 26.73 -3.22
CA GLU A 36 14.65 27.01 -4.13
C GLU A 36 16.00 26.75 -3.48
N GLN A 37 16.18 27.13 -2.22
CA GLN A 37 17.45 26.94 -1.51
C GLN A 37 17.74 25.46 -1.27
N LEU A 38 16.72 24.65 -0.97
CA LEU A 38 16.84 23.23 -0.69
C LEU A 38 17.14 22.43 -1.97
N PHE A 39 16.49 22.78 -3.09
CA PHE A 39 16.65 22.03 -4.33
C PHE A 39 17.77 22.58 -5.24
N ARG A 40 18.31 23.77 -4.99
CA ARG A 40 19.37 24.37 -5.81
C ARG A 40 20.68 23.58 -5.84
N ARG A 41 20.96 22.78 -4.80
CA ARG A 41 22.22 22.04 -4.64
C ARG A 41 22.08 20.54 -4.82
N LEU A 42 21.09 20.07 -5.59
CA LEU A 42 20.90 18.63 -5.81
C LEU A 42 22.09 17.98 -6.54
N SER A 43 22.93 18.77 -7.23
CA SER A 43 24.18 18.27 -7.85
C SER A 43 25.27 17.91 -6.83
N ASP A 44 25.15 18.31 -5.58
CA ASP A 44 26.04 17.87 -4.49
C ASP A 44 25.53 16.54 -3.94
N PRO A 45 26.27 15.43 -4.06
CA PRO A 45 25.79 14.09 -3.64
C PRO A 45 25.44 14.00 -2.15
N LEU A 46 26.20 14.70 -1.28
CA LEU A 46 25.93 14.69 0.16
C LEU A 46 24.65 15.46 0.50
N TRP A 47 24.48 16.62 -0.13
CA TRP A 47 23.26 17.43 0.03
C TRP A 47 22.04 16.70 -0.53
N PHE A 48 22.18 16.12 -1.71
CA PHE A 48 21.14 15.30 -2.32
C PHE A 48 20.71 14.15 -1.39
N ALA A 49 21.65 13.36 -0.90
CA ALA A 49 21.37 12.25 0.01
C ALA A 49 20.70 12.72 1.31
N ALA A 50 21.11 13.88 1.83
CA ALA A 50 20.49 14.48 3.03
C ALA A 50 19.05 14.92 2.77
N VAL A 51 18.77 15.64 1.68
CA VAL A 51 17.42 16.12 1.34
C VAL A 51 16.50 14.96 1.00
N PHE A 52 16.91 14.05 0.11
CA PHE A 52 16.14 12.87 -0.27
C PHE A 52 15.86 11.97 0.93
N GLY A 53 16.91 11.61 1.69
CA GLY A 53 16.78 10.74 2.86
C GLY A 53 15.90 11.36 3.96
N TRP A 54 16.02 12.67 4.18
CA TRP A 54 15.17 13.38 5.13
C TRP A 54 13.70 13.39 4.71
N LEU A 55 13.41 13.77 3.46
CA LEU A 55 12.05 13.75 2.91
C LEU A 55 11.46 12.34 2.99
N PHE A 56 12.19 11.34 2.52
CA PHE A 56 11.78 9.95 2.55
C PHE A 56 11.45 9.49 3.99
N ALA A 57 12.33 9.78 4.94
CA ALA A 57 12.15 9.38 6.35
C ALA A 57 10.94 10.08 6.99
N VAL A 58 10.73 11.38 6.71
CA VAL A 58 9.60 12.13 7.28
C VAL A 58 8.28 11.71 6.66
N VAL A 59 8.23 11.47 5.34
CA VAL A 59 7.03 10.96 4.66
C VAL A 59 6.68 9.58 5.20
N LEU A 60 7.66 8.67 5.27
CA LEU A 60 7.46 7.31 5.79
C LEU A 60 6.98 7.33 7.25
N GLY A 61 7.61 8.12 8.11
CA GLY A 61 7.22 8.24 9.52
C GLY A 61 5.81 8.83 9.70
N SER A 62 5.43 9.77 8.83
CA SER A 62 4.08 10.35 8.80
C SER A 62 3.05 9.32 8.32
N ALA A 63 3.36 8.57 7.27
CA ALA A 63 2.50 7.48 6.79
C ALA A 63 2.31 6.38 7.84
N LEU A 64 3.37 5.99 8.55
CA LEU A 64 3.29 5.08 9.70
C LEU A 64 2.38 5.62 10.81
N SER A 65 2.41 6.93 11.05
CA SER A 65 1.55 7.57 12.05
C SER A 65 0.09 7.59 11.60
N VAL A 66 -0.21 7.84 10.31
CA VAL A 66 -1.56 7.74 9.75
C VAL A 66 -2.11 6.33 9.94
N VAL A 67 -1.34 5.30 9.56
CA VAL A 67 -1.76 3.88 9.71
C VAL A 67 -1.98 3.55 11.18
N ARG A 68 -1.11 3.98 12.10
CA ARG A 68 -1.31 3.80 13.54
C ARG A 68 -2.64 4.37 14.04
N HIS A 69 -3.03 5.57 13.57
CA HIS A 69 -4.30 6.17 13.96
C HIS A 69 -5.48 5.49 13.27
N ALA A 70 -5.33 5.08 12.02
CA ALA A 70 -6.34 4.30 11.29
C ALA A 70 -6.60 2.94 11.96
N ASP A 71 -5.55 2.23 12.40
CA ASP A 71 -5.65 0.98 13.18
C ASP A 71 -6.45 1.19 14.48
N ARG A 72 -6.12 2.25 15.23
CA ARG A 72 -6.83 2.58 16.48
C ARG A 72 -8.30 2.96 16.25
N LEU A 73 -8.61 3.58 15.11
CA LEU A 73 -10.00 3.84 14.69
C LEU A 73 -10.72 2.53 14.33
N ALA A 74 -10.05 1.67 13.56
CA ALA A 74 -10.57 0.39 13.14
C ALA A 74 -10.93 -0.51 14.34
N GLU A 75 -10.04 -0.61 15.34
CA GLU A 75 -10.30 -1.38 16.57
C GLU A 75 -11.55 -0.90 17.33
N ARG A 76 -11.90 0.39 17.25
CA ARG A 76 -13.04 0.97 17.95
C ARG A 76 -14.36 0.86 17.21
N LEU A 77 -14.31 0.85 15.89
CA LEU A 77 -15.50 0.90 15.06
C LEU A 77 -16.12 -0.47 14.81
N LYS A 78 -15.43 -1.54 15.22
CA LYS A 78 -15.79 -2.95 14.97
C LYS A 78 -15.90 -3.28 13.48
N GLU A 79 -15.82 -4.56 13.16
CA GLU A 79 -16.09 -5.04 11.82
C GLU A 79 -17.58 -4.83 11.44
N PRO A 80 -17.89 -4.42 10.20
CA PRO A 80 -16.97 -4.24 9.06
C PRO A 80 -16.37 -2.83 8.92
N TYR A 81 -16.81 -1.88 9.71
CA TYR A 81 -16.43 -0.46 9.56
C TYR A 81 -14.96 -0.20 9.89
N GLY A 82 -14.39 -1.00 10.80
CA GLY A 82 -12.98 -0.91 11.16
C GLY A 82 -12.07 -1.16 9.97
N THR A 83 -12.21 -2.30 9.31
CA THR A 83 -11.44 -2.67 8.13
C THR A 83 -11.68 -1.66 7.00
N LEU A 84 -12.90 -1.20 6.80
CA LEU A 84 -13.24 -0.23 5.74
C LEU A 84 -12.52 1.10 5.92
N ILE A 85 -12.49 1.64 7.14
CA ILE A 85 -11.79 2.91 7.45
C ILE A 85 -10.28 2.76 7.30
N LEU A 86 -9.72 1.66 7.78
CA LEU A 86 -8.29 1.39 7.64
C LEU A 86 -7.90 1.35 6.16
N THR A 87 -8.60 0.56 5.37
CA THR A 87 -8.34 0.44 3.93
C THR A 87 -8.50 1.77 3.21
N LEU A 88 -9.60 2.51 3.47
CA LEU A 88 -9.83 3.80 2.85
C LEU A 88 -8.76 4.84 3.23
N ALA A 89 -8.30 4.85 4.49
CA ALA A 89 -7.25 5.76 4.93
C ALA A 89 -5.94 5.49 4.19
N ILE A 90 -5.52 4.23 4.10
CA ILE A 90 -4.28 3.84 3.41
C ILE A 90 -4.39 4.13 1.90
N THR A 91 -5.47 3.69 1.26
CA THR A 91 -5.69 3.95 -0.17
C THR A 91 -5.80 5.45 -0.48
N SER A 92 -6.36 6.25 0.44
CA SER A 92 -6.39 7.71 0.26
C SER A 92 -5.00 8.32 0.26
N ILE A 93 -4.09 7.86 1.13
CA ILE A 93 -2.68 8.29 1.10
C ILE A 93 -2.04 7.91 -0.22
N GLU A 94 -2.24 6.67 -0.67
CA GLU A 94 -1.70 6.17 -1.93
C GLU A 94 -2.18 7.02 -3.12
N VAL A 95 -3.49 7.19 -3.26
CA VAL A 95 -4.09 8.00 -4.32
C VAL A 95 -3.59 9.43 -4.29
N MET A 96 -3.57 10.06 -3.11
CA MET A 96 -3.09 11.43 -2.98
C MET A 96 -1.60 11.56 -3.29
N ALA A 97 -0.78 10.60 -2.84
CA ALA A 97 0.65 10.58 -3.09
C ALA A 97 0.95 10.46 -4.59
N ILE A 98 0.34 9.50 -5.27
CA ILE A 98 0.52 9.31 -6.71
C ILE A 98 -0.05 10.52 -7.48
N SER A 99 -1.22 11.04 -7.09
CA SER A 99 -1.84 12.21 -7.72
C SER A 99 -0.97 13.46 -7.59
N ALA A 100 -0.37 13.70 -6.42
CA ALA A 100 0.51 14.83 -6.18
C ALA A 100 1.73 14.79 -7.12
N VAL A 101 2.35 13.62 -7.27
CA VAL A 101 3.47 13.45 -8.20
C VAL A 101 3.03 13.56 -9.66
N MET A 102 1.86 13.03 -10.03
CA MET A 102 1.32 13.18 -11.40
C MET A 102 1.03 14.62 -11.81
N ILE A 103 0.54 15.45 -10.86
CA ILE A 103 0.17 16.82 -11.16
C ILE A 103 1.41 17.72 -11.29
N HIS A 104 2.46 17.44 -10.53
CA HIS A 104 3.66 18.29 -10.44
C HIS A 104 4.89 17.72 -11.13
N GLY A 105 4.91 16.39 -11.42
CA GLY A 105 5.97 15.75 -12.21
C GLY A 105 5.80 16.06 -13.69
N GLU A 106 6.72 16.82 -14.26
CA GLU A 106 6.70 17.16 -15.68
C GLU A 106 6.92 15.87 -16.51
N ASN A 107 5.89 15.46 -17.27
CA ASN A 107 5.98 14.52 -18.39
C ASN A 107 6.26 13.03 -18.13
N ASN A 108 5.88 12.46 -16.98
CA ASN A 108 5.96 11.00 -16.84
C ASN A 108 4.55 10.33 -16.84
N PRO A 109 3.98 10.02 -18.02
CA PRO A 109 2.65 9.41 -18.12
C PRO A 109 2.60 7.96 -17.62
N THR A 110 3.75 7.32 -17.42
CA THR A 110 3.86 5.93 -16.96
C THR A 110 3.99 5.81 -15.44
N LEU A 111 4.30 6.90 -14.73
CA LEU A 111 4.58 6.88 -13.29
C LEU A 111 3.47 6.21 -12.47
N ALA A 112 2.21 6.50 -12.79
CA ALA A 112 1.08 5.87 -12.11
C ALA A 112 1.06 4.35 -12.33
N ARG A 113 1.26 3.89 -13.56
CA ARG A 113 1.38 2.49 -13.94
C ARG A 113 2.54 1.82 -13.20
N ASP A 114 3.71 2.45 -13.24
CA ASP A 114 4.95 1.92 -12.66
C ASP A 114 4.83 1.83 -11.13
N THR A 115 4.18 2.83 -10.50
CA THR A 115 3.89 2.78 -9.06
C THR A 115 2.90 1.66 -8.72
N LEU A 116 1.79 1.54 -9.45
CA LEU A 116 0.81 0.47 -9.22
C LEU A 116 1.44 -0.92 -9.39
N PHE A 117 2.23 -1.11 -10.44
CA PHE A 117 2.94 -2.36 -10.69
C PHE A 117 3.97 -2.64 -9.57
N ALA A 118 4.75 -1.63 -9.18
CA ALA A 118 5.71 -1.74 -8.08
C ALA A 118 5.03 -2.11 -6.75
N VAL A 119 3.88 -1.50 -6.41
CA VAL A 119 3.10 -1.84 -5.21
C VAL A 119 2.70 -3.31 -5.25
N VAL A 120 2.16 -3.79 -6.37
CA VAL A 120 1.76 -5.20 -6.55
C VAL A 120 2.95 -6.13 -6.36
N MET A 121 4.11 -5.82 -6.98
CA MET A 121 5.33 -6.63 -6.88
C MET A 121 5.90 -6.64 -5.46
N ILE A 122 5.97 -5.47 -4.81
CA ILE A 122 6.47 -5.35 -3.43
C ILE A 122 5.56 -6.12 -2.47
N ILE A 123 4.24 -6.02 -2.63
CA ILE A 123 3.29 -6.69 -1.73
C ILE A 123 3.27 -8.20 -2.00
N LEU A 124 2.96 -8.63 -3.22
CA LEU A 124 2.77 -10.07 -3.51
C LEU A 124 4.07 -10.86 -3.48
N ASN A 125 5.21 -10.25 -3.76
CA ASN A 125 6.48 -10.95 -3.73
C ASN A 125 7.35 -10.59 -2.51
N GLY A 126 7.61 -9.31 -2.28
CA GLY A 126 8.46 -8.87 -1.17
C GLY A 126 7.81 -9.11 0.19
N MET A 127 6.62 -8.55 0.40
CA MET A 127 5.92 -8.61 1.70
C MET A 127 5.42 -10.02 2.01
N VAL A 128 4.78 -10.70 1.05
CA VAL A 128 4.36 -12.09 1.19
C VAL A 128 5.57 -12.97 1.46
N GLY A 129 6.61 -12.88 0.62
CA GLY A 129 7.82 -13.68 0.77
C GLY A 129 8.48 -13.51 2.13
N LEU A 130 8.65 -12.27 2.59
CA LEU A 130 9.24 -11.97 3.89
C LEU A 130 8.36 -12.45 5.05
N SER A 131 7.03 -12.25 4.96
CA SER A 131 6.08 -12.70 5.98
C SER A 131 6.09 -14.21 6.13
N LEU A 132 6.03 -14.96 5.01
CA LEU A 132 6.05 -16.42 5.04
C LEU A 132 7.39 -16.97 5.51
N LEU A 133 8.51 -16.37 5.09
CA LEU A 133 9.85 -16.83 5.48
C LEU A 133 10.09 -16.62 6.98
N LEU A 134 9.79 -15.43 7.50
CA LEU A 134 10.00 -15.11 8.92
C LEU A 134 8.97 -15.83 9.81
N GLY A 135 7.74 -16.05 9.33
CA GLY A 135 6.74 -16.85 10.02
C GLY A 135 7.14 -18.31 10.13
N ALA A 136 7.61 -18.90 9.00
CA ALA A 136 8.06 -20.29 8.95
C ALA A 136 9.34 -20.55 9.76
N TRP A 137 10.17 -19.52 10.01
CA TRP A 137 11.33 -19.63 10.90
C TRP A 137 10.94 -20.04 12.32
N ARG A 138 9.79 -19.57 12.79
CA ARG A 138 9.26 -19.90 14.13
C ARG A 138 8.37 -21.14 14.14
N ARG A 139 7.61 -21.36 13.06
CA ARG A 139 6.69 -22.48 12.89
C ARG A 139 6.77 -23.00 11.46
N PRO A 140 7.18 -24.26 11.26
CA PRO A 140 7.42 -24.83 9.92
C PRO A 140 6.24 -24.70 8.96
N GLU A 141 5.01 -24.77 9.49
CA GLU A 141 3.77 -24.55 8.74
C GLU A 141 2.86 -23.57 9.48
N GLN A 142 2.29 -22.66 8.73
CA GLN A 142 1.26 -21.75 9.22
C GLN A 142 -0.03 -21.94 8.41
N GLN A 143 -1.17 -21.74 9.07
CA GLN A 143 -2.49 -21.92 8.47
C GLN A 143 -3.18 -20.59 8.22
N HIS A 144 -3.96 -20.54 7.14
CA HIS A 144 -4.86 -19.44 6.82
C HIS A 144 -6.17 -19.99 6.26
N ASN A 145 -7.20 -19.17 6.23
CA ASN A 145 -8.49 -19.55 5.67
C ASN A 145 -8.41 -19.57 4.14
N LEU A 146 -8.52 -20.76 3.57
CA LEU A 146 -8.45 -20.98 2.12
C LEU A 146 -9.56 -20.22 1.37
N GLN A 147 -10.77 -20.18 1.93
CA GLN A 147 -11.91 -19.49 1.29
C GLN A 147 -11.69 -17.99 1.22
N GLY A 148 -11.13 -17.39 2.28
CA GLY A 148 -10.77 -15.98 2.30
C GLY A 148 -9.69 -15.64 1.28
N ALA A 149 -8.61 -16.42 1.23
CA ALA A 149 -7.53 -16.22 0.25
C ALA A 149 -8.04 -16.35 -1.19
N ASN A 150 -8.87 -17.35 -1.46
CA ASN A 150 -9.49 -17.56 -2.78
C ASN A 150 -10.46 -16.41 -3.15
N ALA A 151 -11.19 -15.87 -2.18
CA ALA A 151 -12.07 -14.74 -2.43
C ALA A 151 -11.27 -13.50 -2.85
N TYR A 152 -10.15 -13.20 -2.17
CA TYR A 152 -9.24 -12.13 -2.57
C TYR A 152 -8.67 -12.35 -3.98
N LEU A 153 -8.03 -13.50 -4.22
CA LEU A 153 -7.39 -13.79 -5.50
C LEU A 153 -8.38 -13.86 -6.66
N GLY A 154 -9.60 -14.36 -6.40
CA GLY A 154 -10.69 -14.41 -7.38
C GLY A 154 -11.11 -13.02 -7.88
N VAL A 155 -10.83 -11.95 -7.12
CA VAL A 155 -11.09 -10.56 -7.55
C VAL A 155 -9.79 -9.86 -8.00
N ILE A 156 -8.66 -10.11 -7.32
CA ILE A 156 -7.36 -9.50 -7.67
C ILE A 156 -6.95 -9.88 -9.11
N VAL A 157 -7.06 -11.17 -9.48
CA VAL A 157 -6.60 -11.65 -10.79
C VAL A 157 -7.36 -10.98 -11.94
N PRO A 158 -8.70 -10.96 -11.97
CA PRO A 158 -9.43 -10.21 -12.99
C PRO A 158 -9.12 -8.72 -12.97
N LEU A 159 -9.06 -8.08 -11.80
CA LEU A 159 -8.77 -6.65 -11.68
C LEU A 159 -7.37 -6.30 -12.21
N ALA A 160 -6.35 -7.04 -11.80
CA ALA A 160 -4.98 -6.83 -12.27
C ALA A 160 -4.89 -7.04 -13.79
N THR A 161 -5.53 -8.08 -14.30
CA THR A 161 -5.55 -8.37 -15.74
C THR A 161 -6.25 -7.26 -16.53
N LEU A 162 -7.43 -6.82 -16.09
CA LEU A 162 -8.19 -5.78 -16.77
C LEU A 162 -7.51 -4.42 -16.69
N SER A 163 -6.87 -4.10 -15.56
CA SER A 163 -6.30 -2.77 -15.31
C SER A 163 -4.88 -2.59 -15.83
N LEU A 164 -4.05 -3.63 -15.80
CA LEU A 164 -2.63 -3.54 -16.13
C LEU A 164 -2.23 -4.33 -17.38
N VAL A 165 -2.89 -5.47 -17.65
CA VAL A 165 -2.57 -6.32 -18.80
C VAL A 165 -3.38 -5.91 -20.04
N MET A 166 -4.69 -5.79 -19.91
CA MET A 166 -5.60 -5.52 -21.03
C MET A 166 -5.26 -4.22 -21.78
N PRO A 167 -4.89 -3.09 -21.11
CA PRO A 167 -4.55 -1.86 -21.82
C PRO A 167 -3.38 -2.01 -22.78
N THR A 168 -2.42 -2.89 -22.51
CA THR A 168 -1.29 -3.19 -23.41
C THR A 168 -1.77 -3.72 -24.79
N PHE A 169 -2.81 -4.56 -24.79
CA PHE A 169 -3.36 -5.16 -26.01
C PHE A 169 -4.42 -4.30 -26.69
N LEU A 170 -4.98 -3.32 -25.97
CA LEU A 170 -5.99 -2.40 -26.50
C LEU A 170 -5.39 -1.09 -27.05
N ALA A 171 -4.09 -0.87 -26.87
CA ALA A 171 -3.37 0.22 -27.51
C ALA A 171 -3.44 0.03 -29.05
N GLY A 172 -3.85 1.09 -29.76
CA GLY A 172 -3.89 1.07 -31.24
C GLY A 172 -2.49 0.98 -31.84
N PRO A 173 -2.38 0.68 -33.14
CA PRO A 173 -1.10 0.60 -33.87
C PRO A 173 -0.24 1.87 -33.73
N ASP A 174 -0.86 3.00 -33.47
CA ASP A 174 -0.22 4.31 -33.34
C ASP A 174 0.17 4.67 -31.87
N GLY A 175 0.16 3.71 -30.93
CA GLY A 175 0.44 3.97 -29.52
C GLY A 175 -0.62 4.84 -28.82
N GLN A 176 -1.78 5.01 -29.46
CA GLN A 176 -2.85 5.84 -28.90
C GLN A 176 -3.39 5.23 -27.61
N HIS A 177 -3.50 6.08 -26.60
CA HIS A 177 -4.11 5.71 -25.32
C HIS A 177 -5.54 5.19 -25.51
N PRO A 178 -6.01 4.25 -24.67
CA PRO A 178 -7.39 3.80 -24.71
C PRO A 178 -8.34 4.99 -24.67
N SER A 179 -9.36 4.99 -25.53
CA SER A 179 -10.33 6.09 -25.58
C SER A 179 -10.97 6.36 -24.22
N ALA A 180 -11.32 7.62 -23.95
CA ALA A 180 -11.94 8.04 -22.69
C ALA A 180 -13.14 7.16 -22.25
N PRO A 181 -14.04 6.68 -23.14
CA PRO A 181 -15.09 5.74 -22.75
C PRO A 181 -14.57 4.40 -22.24
N ARG A 182 -13.48 3.87 -22.82
CA ARG A 182 -12.90 2.59 -22.38
C ARG A 182 -12.27 2.70 -20.98
N GLN A 183 -11.58 3.80 -20.71
CA GLN A 183 -11.02 4.09 -19.39
C GLN A 183 -12.13 4.23 -18.32
N LEU A 184 -13.24 4.90 -18.66
CA LEU A 184 -14.37 5.04 -17.77
C LEU A 184 -15.03 3.68 -17.45
N ILE A 185 -15.24 2.84 -18.45
CA ILE A 185 -15.78 1.49 -18.28
C ILE A 185 -14.88 0.66 -17.37
N LEU A 186 -13.56 0.69 -17.59
CA LEU A 186 -12.59 0.01 -16.76
C LEU A 186 -12.68 0.48 -15.29
N GLY A 187 -12.74 1.79 -15.06
CA GLY A 187 -12.90 2.37 -13.72
C GLY A 187 -14.19 1.91 -13.04
N ILE A 188 -15.31 1.90 -13.76
CA ILE A 188 -16.60 1.44 -13.23
C ILE A 188 -16.55 -0.06 -12.87
N ILE A 189 -15.97 -0.89 -13.73
CA ILE A 189 -15.80 -2.33 -13.47
C ILE A 189 -14.95 -2.54 -12.23
N SER A 190 -13.82 -1.83 -12.10
CA SER A 190 -12.91 -1.94 -10.96
C SER A 190 -13.59 -1.57 -9.64
N VAL A 191 -14.27 -0.43 -9.59
CA VAL A 191 -15.04 -0.01 -8.40
C VAL A 191 -16.16 -1.00 -8.10
N GLY A 192 -16.88 -1.48 -9.13
CA GLY A 192 -17.97 -2.44 -8.96
C GLY A 192 -17.51 -3.78 -8.39
N LEU A 193 -16.40 -4.33 -8.88
CA LEU A 193 -15.80 -5.57 -8.35
C LEU A 193 -15.31 -5.37 -6.91
N TYR A 194 -14.62 -4.26 -6.64
CA TYR A 194 -14.15 -3.95 -5.29
C TYR A 194 -15.31 -3.75 -4.31
N ALA A 195 -16.35 -3.00 -4.68
CA ALA A 195 -17.54 -2.81 -3.86
C ALA A 195 -18.26 -4.14 -3.58
N THR A 196 -18.36 -5.02 -4.60
CA THR A 196 -18.94 -6.37 -4.43
C THR A 196 -18.12 -7.17 -3.42
N PHE A 197 -16.80 -7.13 -3.52
CA PHE A 197 -15.92 -7.79 -2.57
C PHE A 197 -16.10 -7.25 -1.13
N LEU A 198 -16.14 -5.93 -0.95
CA LEU A 198 -16.36 -5.32 0.36
C LEU A 198 -17.72 -5.72 0.95
N PHE A 199 -18.76 -5.79 0.12
CA PHE A 199 -20.08 -6.23 0.56
C PHE A 199 -20.06 -7.69 1.04
N LEU A 200 -19.32 -8.57 0.36
CA LEU A 200 -19.14 -9.96 0.79
C LEU A 200 -18.31 -10.04 2.07
N GLN A 201 -17.22 -9.29 2.17
CA GLN A 201 -16.31 -9.27 3.33
C GLN A 201 -17.01 -8.71 4.58
N ALA A 202 -17.76 -7.63 4.42
CA ALA A 202 -18.46 -6.97 5.53
C ALA A 202 -19.78 -7.64 5.93
N GLY A 203 -20.34 -8.47 5.04
CA GLY A 203 -21.67 -9.03 5.20
C GLY A 203 -21.66 -10.53 5.51
N ARG A 204 -22.17 -11.30 4.56
CA ARG A 204 -22.55 -12.70 4.71
C ARG A 204 -21.39 -13.67 4.92
N HIS A 205 -20.14 -13.29 4.55
CA HIS A 205 -18.97 -14.17 4.52
C HIS A 205 -17.81 -13.65 5.39
N GLN A 206 -18.11 -12.93 6.46
CA GLN A 206 -17.09 -12.43 7.41
C GLN A 206 -16.20 -13.56 7.95
N ASP A 207 -16.76 -14.77 8.14
CA ASP A 207 -16.04 -15.93 8.65
C ASP A 207 -14.84 -16.35 7.76
N TYR A 208 -14.85 -15.98 6.46
CA TYR A 208 -13.74 -16.29 5.55
C TYR A 208 -12.49 -15.48 5.87
N PHE A 209 -12.65 -14.32 6.50
CA PHE A 209 -11.59 -13.37 6.79
C PHE A 209 -11.15 -13.37 8.26
N THR A 210 -11.76 -14.24 9.09
CA THR A 210 -11.43 -14.39 10.51
C THR A 210 -10.77 -15.75 10.79
N THR A 211 -10.03 -15.84 11.89
CA THR A 211 -9.46 -17.11 12.37
C THR A 211 -10.34 -17.67 13.46
N ASP A 212 -10.56 -19.01 13.49
CA ASP A 212 -11.34 -19.71 14.53
C ASP A 212 -10.83 -19.45 15.97
N ARG A 213 -9.57 -19.08 16.14
CA ARG A 213 -9.00 -18.70 17.45
C ARG A 213 -9.72 -17.53 18.13
N HIS A 214 -10.24 -16.59 17.38
CA HIS A 214 -10.99 -15.44 17.95
C HIS A 214 -12.43 -15.80 18.33
N ARG A 215 -12.94 -16.94 17.89
CA ARG A 215 -14.27 -17.43 18.30
C ARG A 215 -14.32 -17.93 19.75
N HIS A 216 -13.20 -18.32 20.33
CA HIS A 216 -13.12 -18.90 21.67
C HIS A 216 -12.64 -17.92 22.76
N GLU A 217 -12.20 -16.72 22.41
CA GLU A 217 -11.90 -15.68 23.39
C GLU A 217 -13.21 -14.97 23.75
N HIS A 218 -13.79 -15.45 24.83
CA HIS A 218 -14.88 -14.94 25.69
C HIS A 218 -15.83 -13.86 25.14
N PRO A 219 -17.16 -14.14 25.12
CA PRO A 219 -18.20 -13.12 24.88
C PRO A 219 -18.40 -12.17 26.04
N GLY A 220 -17.44 -11.97 26.94
CA GLY A 220 -17.69 -11.43 28.26
C GLY A 220 -17.00 -10.15 28.70
N GLU A 221 -15.95 -9.66 28.02
CA GLU A 221 -15.24 -8.48 28.51
C GLU A 221 -14.66 -7.58 27.41
N GLN A 222 -15.47 -7.15 26.49
CA GLN A 222 -15.18 -5.93 25.74
C GLN A 222 -15.79 -4.75 26.52
N THR A 223 -15.10 -4.30 27.56
CA THR A 223 -15.34 -2.97 28.13
C THR A 223 -15.15 -1.96 26.97
N LEU A 224 -16.26 -1.50 26.41
CA LEU A 224 -16.30 -0.37 25.48
C LEU A 224 -15.59 0.79 26.19
N SER A 225 -14.34 1.03 25.84
CA SER A 225 -13.65 2.24 26.27
C SER A 225 -14.46 3.42 25.71
N HIS A 226 -15.16 4.13 26.56
CA HIS A 226 -15.92 5.35 26.25
C HIS A 226 -15.04 6.53 25.80
N ARG A 227 -13.83 6.25 25.30
CA ARG A 227 -12.92 7.28 24.84
C ARG A 227 -13.35 7.76 23.45
N PRO A 228 -13.38 9.06 23.24
CA PRO A 228 -13.84 9.65 21.98
C PRO A 228 -12.98 9.18 20.81
N VAL A 229 -13.61 8.89 19.68
CA VAL A 229 -13.00 8.41 18.43
C VAL A 229 -12.36 9.58 17.66
N TRP A 230 -12.94 10.78 17.82
CA TRP A 230 -12.59 11.98 17.07
C TRP A 230 -11.11 12.42 17.17
N PRO A 231 -10.37 12.23 18.30
CA PRO A 231 -8.97 12.66 18.34
C PRO A 231 -8.07 11.85 17.41
N HIS A 232 -8.34 10.54 17.25
CA HIS A 232 -7.60 9.70 16.30
C HIS A 232 -7.94 10.07 14.86
N ALA A 233 -9.20 10.40 14.56
CA ALA A 233 -9.60 10.90 13.26
C ALA A 233 -8.93 12.26 12.96
N ALA A 234 -8.93 13.19 13.91
CA ALA A 234 -8.28 14.48 13.76
C ALA A 234 -6.77 14.35 13.51
N LEU A 235 -6.09 13.48 14.26
CA LEU A 235 -4.65 13.22 14.08
C LEU A 235 -4.35 12.53 12.74
N LEU A 236 -5.20 11.61 12.31
CA LEU A 236 -5.08 10.99 11.00
C LEU A 236 -5.06 12.07 9.90
N PHE A 237 -6.06 12.95 9.88
CA PHE A 237 -6.11 14.06 8.92
C PHE A 237 -4.97 15.06 9.09
N ALA A 238 -4.53 15.32 10.33
CA ALA A 238 -3.41 16.21 10.61
C ALA A 238 -2.08 15.69 10.05
N TYR A 239 -1.87 14.36 10.03
CA TYR A 239 -0.70 13.76 9.39
C TYR A 239 -0.85 13.65 7.86
N MET A 240 -2.07 13.46 7.35
CA MET A 240 -2.29 13.35 5.90
C MET A 240 -1.87 14.61 5.13
N GLY A 241 -2.14 15.80 5.66
CA GLY A 241 -1.73 17.04 5.03
C GLY A 241 -0.21 17.12 4.76
N PRO A 242 0.64 16.99 5.78
CA PRO A 242 2.09 16.92 5.59
C PRO A 242 2.55 15.79 4.67
N VAL A 243 1.94 14.59 4.74
CA VAL A 243 2.29 13.47 3.84
C VAL A 243 2.12 13.88 2.39
N VAL A 244 0.94 14.39 2.02
CA VAL A 244 0.64 14.76 0.64
C VAL A 244 1.60 15.84 0.14
N PHE A 245 1.80 16.89 0.92
CA PHE A 245 2.71 17.99 0.55
C PHE A 245 4.17 17.51 0.42
N LEU A 246 4.66 16.71 1.38
CA LEU A 246 6.06 16.25 1.35
C LEU A 246 6.32 15.20 0.27
N VAL A 247 5.32 14.39 -0.09
CA VAL A 247 5.43 13.47 -1.25
C VAL A 247 5.57 14.27 -2.54
N GLU A 248 4.81 15.36 -2.69
CA GLU A 248 4.97 16.27 -3.82
C GLU A 248 6.41 16.85 -3.89
N GLN A 249 6.96 17.27 -2.74
CA GLN A 249 8.34 17.75 -2.69
C GLN A 249 9.36 16.64 -2.99
N LEU A 250 9.04 15.40 -2.68
CA LEU A 250 9.90 14.23 -2.98
C LEU A 250 9.97 13.93 -4.49
N ALA A 251 8.99 14.37 -5.28
CA ALA A 251 9.03 14.22 -6.74
C ALA A 251 10.29 14.85 -7.35
N ARG A 252 10.68 16.04 -6.90
CA ARG A 252 11.86 16.76 -7.45
C ARG A 252 13.18 15.98 -7.33
N PRO A 253 13.58 15.44 -6.17
CA PRO A 253 14.76 14.58 -6.11
C PRO A 253 14.60 13.28 -6.90
N ILE A 254 13.39 12.73 -7.04
CA ILE A 254 13.13 11.55 -7.90
C ILE A 254 13.37 11.91 -9.35
N ASP A 255 12.84 13.02 -9.84
CA ASP A 255 13.06 13.51 -11.20
C ASP A 255 14.56 13.76 -11.47
N TYR A 256 15.29 14.32 -10.49
CA TYR A 256 16.74 14.47 -10.57
C TYR A 256 17.46 13.12 -10.75
N ILE A 257 17.04 12.07 -10.06
CA ILE A 257 17.60 10.71 -10.22
C ILE A 257 17.32 10.18 -11.63
N ILE A 258 16.11 10.37 -12.14
CA ILE A 258 15.70 9.86 -13.46
C ILE A 258 16.36 10.66 -14.58
N GLU A 259 16.27 11.98 -14.56
CA GLU A 259 16.68 12.84 -15.67
C GLU A 259 18.18 13.13 -15.67
N THR A 260 18.79 13.33 -14.51
CA THR A 260 20.19 13.75 -14.40
C THR A 260 21.12 12.56 -14.17
N LEU A 261 20.73 11.60 -13.33
CA LEU A 261 21.54 10.41 -13.06
C LEU A 261 21.20 9.25 -14.00
N HIS A 262 20.24 9.45 -14.93
CA HIS A 262 19.84 8.46 -15.93
C HIS A 262 19.36 7.13 -15.33
N ALA A 263 18.67 7.18 -14.16
CA ALA A 263 18.02 6.01 -13.61
C ALA A 263 16.76 5.64 -14.43
N PRO A 264 16.36 4.37 -14.47
CA PRO A 264 15.11 3.95 -15.10
C PRO A 264 13.92 4.72 -14.55
N THR A 265 12.95 5.06 -15.40
CA THR A 265 11.71 5.78 -15.00
C THR A 265 10.90 5.02 -13.95
N ALA A 266 10.93 3.69 -14.01
CA ALA A 266 10.31 2.80 -13.02
C ALA A 266 10.85 3.00 -11.59
N PHE A 267 12.05 3.56 -11.42
CA PHE A 267 12.63 3.83 -10.10
C PHE A 267 11.75 4.76 -9.26
N GLY A 268 11.18 5.81 -9.88
CA GLY A 268 10.24 6.71 -9.21
C GLY A 268 9.03 5.96 -8.65
N GLY A 269 8.45 5.07 -9.46
CA GLY A 269 7.35 4.20 -9.05
C GLY A 269 7.71 3.31 -7.87
N VAL A 270 8.92 2.74 -7.86
CA VAL A 270 9.40 1.90 -6.75
C VAL A 270 9.57 2.70 -5.45
N VAL A 271 10.16 3.89 -5.51
CA VAL A 271 10.30 4.76 -4.31
C VAL A 271 8.93 5.06 -3.72
N MET A 272 7.95 5.42 -4.55
CA MET A 272 6.57 5.68 -4.12
C MET A 272 5.92 4.42 -3.54
N ALA A 273 6.08 3.28 -4.20
CA ALA A 273 5.54 2.00 -3.75
C ALA A 273 6.12 1.56 -2.40
N VAL A 274 7.42 1.74 -2.19
CA VAL A 274 8.06 1.46 -0.89
C VAL A 274 7.48 2.33 0.22
N LEU A 275 7.29 3.64 -0.03
CA LEU A 275 6.69 4.54 0.97
C LEU A 275 5.28 4.10 1.38
N VAL A 276 4.46 3.73 0.40
CA VAL A 276 3.06 3.36 0.63
C VAL A 276 2.95 1.97 1.25
N ALA A 277 3.68 0.98 0.74
CA ALA A 277 3.57 -0.41 1.18
C ALA A 277 4.30 -0.72 2.51
N THR A 278 5.28 0.09 2.93
CA THR A 278 6.08 -0.19 4.14
C THR A 278 5.25 -0.29 5.42
N PRO A 279 4.27 0.59 5.72
CA PRO A 279 3.45 0.48 6.92
C PRO A 279 2.68 -0.83 6.99
N GLU A 280 2.13 -1.27 5.85
CA GLU A 280 1.39 -2.53 5.74
C GLU A 280 2.34 -3.73 5.84
N ALA A 281 3.52 -3.65 5.21
CA ALA A 281 4.55 -4.68 5.28
C ALA A 281 4.98 -4.94 6.73
N ILE A 282 5.21 -3.90 7.51
CA ILE A 282 5.55 -4.02 8.93
C ILE A 282 4.42 -4.71 9.70
N SER A 283 3.17 -4.34 9.46
CA SER A 283 2.00 -4.91 10.12
C SER A 283 1.80 -6.38 9.76
N ALA A 284 1.93 -6.73 8.46
CA ALA A 284 1.78 -8.10 7.98
C ALA A 284 2.89 -9.02 8.51
N VAL A 285 4.16 -8.58 8.44
CA VAL A 285 5.30 -9.35 8.96
C VAL A 285 5.17 -9.61 10.45
N ARG A 286 4.78 -8.60 11.24
CA ARG A 286 4.54 -8.75 12.68
C ARG A 286 3.43 -9.76 12.98
N ALA A 287 2.35 -9.74 12.20
CA ALA A 287 1.25 -10.69 12.35
C ALA A 287 1.71 -12.13 12.05
N SER A 288 2.48 -12.33 10.98
CA SER A 288 3.02 -13.65 10.62
C SER A 288 3.99 -14.19 11.68
N ILE A 289 4.91 -13.36 12.19
CA ILE A 289 5.82 -13.73 13.28
C ILE A 289 5.05 -14.09 14.57
N ALA A 290 3.91 -13.45 14.80
CA ALA A 290 3.02 -13.71 15.94
C ALA A 290 2.09 -14.93 15.73
N ASP A 291 2.31 -15.75 14.69
CA ASP A 291 1.49 -16.92 14.33
C ASP A 291 0.03 -16.56 13.97
N ASN A 292 -0.15 -15.40 13.40
CA ASN A 292 -1.45 -14.96 12.86
C ASN A 292 -1.34 -14.71 11.36
N LEU A 293 -1.11 -15.80 10.60
CA LEU A 293 -0.96 -15.70 9.15
C LEU A 293 -2.24 -15.20 8.48
N GLN A 294 -3.42 -15.53 9.02
CA GLN A 294 -4.68 -15.00 8.48
C GLN A 294 -4.71 -13.47 8.42
N ARG A 295 -4.26 -12.82 9.51
CA ARG A 295 -4.15 -11.36 9.53
C ARG A 295 -3.16 -10.85 8.50
N SER A 296 -2.02 -11.53 8.32
CA SER A 296 -1.05 -11.18 7.27
C SER A 296 -1.67 -11.29 5.88
N VAL A 297 -2.37 -12.41 5.60
CA VAL A 297 -3.07 -12.65 4.32
C VAL A 297 -4.09 -11.53 4.05
N ASN A 298 -4.90 -11.18 5.04
CA ASN A 298 -5.88 -10.11 4.91
C ASN A 298 -5.20 -8.76 4.61
N ILE A 299 -4.06 -8.45 5.23
CA ILE A 299 -3.33 -7.22 5.00
C ILE A 299 -2.79 -7.19 3.57
N PHE A 300 -1.98 -8.16 3.15
CA PHE A 300 -1.32 -8.05 1.84
C PHE A 300 -2.26 -8.30 0.66
N LEU A 301 -3.22 -9.25 0.73
CA LEU A 301 -4.18 -9.41 -0.35
C LEU A 301 -5.22 -8.28 -0.37
N GLY A 302 -5.62 -7.79 0.80
CA GLY A 302 -6.51 -6.63 0.92
C GLY A 302 -5.89 -5.35 0.35
N SER A 303 -4.59 -5.13 0.61
CA SER A 303 -3.84 -3.99 0.08
C SER A 303 -3.76 -4.03 -1.44
N VAL A 304 -3.33 -5.15 -2.03
CA VAL A 304 -3.31 -5.29 -3.50
C VAL A 304 -4.68 -5.07 -4.12
N LEU A 305 -5.72 -5.63 -3.49
CA LEU A 305 -7.09 -5.49 -3.97
C LEU A 305 -7.56 -4.03 -3.93
N SER A 306 -7.29 -3.30 -2.83
CA SER A 306 -7.67 -1.90 -2.70
C SER A 306 -6.86 -0.99 -3.63
N THR A 307 -5.56 -1.24 -3.78
CA THR A 307 -4.70 -0.51 -4.72
C THR A 307 -5.25 -0.63 -6.14
N ILE A 308 -5.48 -1.83 -6.65
CA ILE A 308 -5.99 -1.98 -8.02
C ILE A 308 -7.45 -1.51 -8.11
N GLY A 309 -8.30 -1.86 -7.13
CA GLY A 309 -9.73 -1.60 -7.16
C GLY A 309 -10.14 -0.14 -6.97
N LEU A 310 -9.36 0.65 -6.23
CA LEU A 310 -9.65 2.06 -5.94
C LEU A 310 -8.63 3.02 -6.55
N THR A 311 -7.33 2.69 -6.50
CA THR A 311 -6.30 3.61 -6.99
C THR A 311 -6.36 3.75 -8.51
N VAL A 312 -6.59 2.68 -9.26
CA VAL A 312 -6.74 2.77 -10.73
C VAL A 312 -7.90 3.69 -11.14
N PRO A 313 -9.14 3.51 -10.65
CA PRO A 313 -10.24 4.43 -10.96
C PRO A 313 -9.96 5.88 -10.55
N ALA A 314 -9.34 6.07 -9.38
CA ALA A 314 -8.98 7.39 -8.89
C ALA A 314 -7.95 8.08 -9.81
N MET A 315 -6.93 7.34 -10.25
CA MET A 315 -5.91 7.85 -11.19
C MET A 315 -6.52 8.23 -12.54
N LEU A 316 -7.45 7.42 -13.05
CA LEU A 316 -8.19 7.74 -14.28
C LEU A 316 -9.05 9.00 -14.11
N ALA A 317 -9.65 9.20 -12.93
CA ALA A 317 -10.42 10.41 -12.63
C ALA A 317 -9.50 11.64 -12.55
N VAL A 318 -8.37 11.55 -11.85
CA VAL A 318 -7.37 12.62 -11.74
C VAL A 318 -6.82 12.98 -13.12
N SER A 319 -6.41 11.99 -13.91
CA SER A 319 -5.95 12.17 -15.29
C SER A 319 -6.94 12.98 -16.14
N ARG A 320 -8.25 12.66 -15.99
CA ARG A 320 -9.29 13.37 -16.72
C ARG A 320 -9.53 14.79 -16.23
N LEU A 321 -9.48 15.02 -14.93
CA LEU A 321 -9.71 16.32 -14.31
C LEU A 321 -8.61 17.32 -14.62
N TYR A 322 -7.36 16.86 -14.61
CA TYR A 322 -6.19 17.70 -14.82
C TYR A 322 -5.63 17.68 -16.24
N GLY A 323 -6.17 16.81 -17.11
CA GLY A 323 -5.73 16.71 -18.51
C GLY A 323 -4.37 16.02 -18.71
N HIS A 324 -3.83 15.38 -17.67
CA HIS A 324 -2.58 14.62 -17.76
C HIS A 324 -2.85 13.19 -18.21
N PRO A 325 -2.32 12.74 -19.40
CA PRO A 325 -2.56 11.40 -19.88
C PRO A 325 -1.87 10.36 -18.97
N VAL A 326 -2.59 9.28 -18.66
CA VAL A 326 -2.06 8.13 -17.93
C VAL A 326 -2.01 6.92 -18.83
N THR A 327 -0.86 6.26 -18.85
CA THR A 327 -0.65 4.99 -19.54
C THR A 327 -0.70 3.85 -18.52
N LEU A 328 -1.65 2.92 -18.64
CA LEU A 328 -1.83 1.80 -17.71
C LEU A 328 -1.24 0.47 -18.20
N GLY A 329 -1.08 0.29 -19.50
CA GLY A 329 -0.56 -0.96 -20.08
C GLY A 329 0.90 -1.23 -19.67
N LEU A 330 1.18 -2.45 -19.21
CA LEU A 330 2.52 -2.88 -18.83
C LEU A 330 3.39 -3.20 -20.05
N GLU A 331 4.69 -3.05 -19.89
CA GLU A 331 5.68 -3.53 -20.85
C GLU A 331 5.77 -5.07 -20.83
N HIS A 332 6.34 -5.66 -21.89
CA HIS A 332 6.33 -7.12 -22.06
C HIS A 332 7.00 -7.85 -20.90
N GLY A 333 8.10 -7.32 -20.35
CA GLY A 333 8.82 -7.92 -19.22
C GLY A 333 7.98 -7.88 -17.94
N ASP A 334 7.40 -6.72 -17.65
CA ASP A 334 6.56 -6.49 -16.47
C ASP A 334 5.26 -7.30 -16.52
N LEU A 335 4.69 -7.46 -17.73
CA LEU A 335 3.53 -8.30 -17.96
C LEU A 335 3.80 -9.76 -17.61
N VAL A 336 4.95 -10.31 -18.06
CA VAL A 336 5.35 -11.69 -17.71
C VAL A 336 5.54 -11.82 -16.20
N MET A 337 6.20 -10.85 -15.56
CA MET A 337 6.40 -10.83 -14.12
C MET A 337 5.08 -10.75 -13.35
N LEU A 338 4.13 -9.94 -13.79
CA LEU A 338 2.81 -9.85 -13.16
C LEU A 338 2.07 -11.19 -13.25
N LEU A 339 1.99 -11.77 -14.45
CA LEU A 339 1.29 -13.04 -14.66
C LEU A 339 1.94 -14.19 -13.85
N LEU A 340 3.28 -14.25 -13.82
CA LEU A 340 4.00 -15.21 -13.00
C LEU A 340 3.72 -15.01 -11.50
N THR A 341 3.73 -13.77 -11.04
CA THR A 341 3.42 -13.42 -9.64
C THR A 341 2.01 -13.84 -9.25
N LEU A 342 1.01 -13.56 -10.10
CA LEU A 342 -0.37 -13.97 -9.86
C LEU A 342 -0.51 -15.50 -9.84
N ALA A 343 0.13 -16.21 -10.78
CA ALA A 343 0.12 -17.67 -10.81
C ALA A 343 0.76 -18.28 -9.57
N VAL A 344 1.93 -17.80 -9.14
CA VAL A 344 2.61 -18.25 -7.93
C VAL A 344 1.79 -17.92 -6.68
N SER A 345 1.14 -16.76 -6.63
CA SER A 345 0.26 -16.39 -5.51
C SER A 345 -0.95 -17.34 -5.39
N ILE A 346 -1.57 -17.70 -6.53
CA ILE A 346 -2.65 -18.68 -6.54
C ILE A 346 -2.15 -20.02 -5.96
N ILE A 347 -1.00 -20.54 -6.43
CA ILE A 347 -0.41 -21.78 -5.95
C ILE A 347 -0.08 -21.72 -4.46
N THR A 348 0.51 -20.61 -4.01
CA THR A 348 0.91 -20.39 -2.62
C THR A 348 -0.28 -20.49 -1.67
N PHE A 349 -1.40 -19.88 -2.03
CA PHE A 349 -2.57 -19.84 -1.15
C PHE A 349 -3.61 -20.95 -1.42
N ALA A 350 -3.39 -21.82 -2.40
CA ALA A 350 -4.33 -22.87 -2.80
C ALA A 350 -4.51 -23.99 -1.76
N SER A 351 -3.57 -24.17 -0.82
CA SER A 351 -3.61 -25.27 0.14
C SER A 351 -4.14 -24.93 1.53
N GLY A 352 -4.37 -23.63 1.82
CA GLY A 352 -4.72 -23.17 3.17
C GLY A 352 -3.57 -23.28 4.19
N ARG A 353 -2.40 -23.72 3.75
CA ARG A 353 -1.17 -23.84 4.55
C ARG A 353 0.01 -23.31 3.78
N THR A 354 0.93 -22.69 4.49
CA THR A 354 2.16 -22.15 3.89
C THR A 354 3.39 -22.63 4.64
N HIS A 355 4.50 -22.71 3.92
CA HIS A 355 5.79 -23.13 4.42
C HIS A 355 6.92 -22.28 3.83
N LEU A 356 8.13 -22.45 4.36
CA LEU A 356 9.32 -21.66 4.03
C LEU A 356 9.63 -21.58 2.52
N MET A 357 9.44 -22.67 1.77
CA MET A 357 9.75 -22.69 0.33
C MET A 357 8.90 -21.70 -0.46
N GLN A 358 7.62 -21.55 -0.13
CA GLN A 358 6.75 -20.57 -0.78
C GLN A 358 7.24 -19.14 -0.53
N GLY A 359 7.65 -18.84 0.72
CA GLY A 359 8.26 -17.55 1.04
C GLY A 359 9.54 -17.28 0.24
N ALA A 360 10.41 -18.29 0.11
CA ALA A 360 11.63 -18.19 -0.69
C ALA A 360 11.35 -17.94 -2.18
N VAL A 361 10.37 -18.64 -2.77
CA VAL A 361 9.96 -18.43 -4.17
C VAL A 361 9.50 -16.99 -4.40
N HIS A 362 8.64 -16.45 -3.54
CA HIS A 362 8.19 -15.07 -3.64
C HIS A 362 9.36 -14.07 -3.52
N LEU A 363 10.32 -14.30 -2.61
CA LEU A 363 11.50 -13.43 -2.51
C LEU A 363 12.40 -13.50 -3.74
N VAL A 364 12.54 -14.67 -4.35
CA VAL A 364 13.27 -14.79 -5.63
C VAL A 364 12.58 -13.99 -6.74
N LEU A 365 11.24 -14.05 -6.82
CA LEU A 365 10.47 -13.21 -7.76
C LEU A 365 10.63 -11.72 -7.47
N PHE A 366 10.66 -11.34 -6.19
CA PHE A 366 10.94 -9.96 -5.81
C PHE A 366 12.33 -9.50 -6.25
N LEU A 367 13.36 -10.32 -6.05
CA LEU A 367 14.71 -10.01 -6.51
C LEU A 367 14.78 -9.95 -8.04
N ALA A 368 14.11 -10.85 -8.75
CA ALA A 368 14.01 -10.80 -10.20
C ALA A 368 13.35 -9.50 -10.69
N TYR A 369 12.27 -9.07 -10.03
CA TYR A 369 11.64 -7.78 -10.31
C TYR A 369 12.61 -6.61 -10.12
N VAL A 370 13.32 -6.56 -8.99
CA VAL A 370 14.31 -5.51 -8.71
C VAL A 370 15.40 -5.48 -9.78
N LEU A 371 15.87 -6.65 -10.22
CA LEU A 371 16.88 -6.72 -11.30
C LEU A 371 16.34 -6.21 -12.63
N LEU A 372 15.08 -6.50 -12.96
CA LEU A 372 14.45 -6.04 -14.20
C LEU A 372 14.35 -4.52 -14.28
N ILE A 373 14.13 -3.82 -13.17
CA ILE A 373 14.09 -2.34 -13.12
C ILE A 373 15.37 -1.73 -13.69
N PHE A 374 16.53 -2.34 -13.42
CA PHE A 374 17.83 -1.81 -13.88
C PHE A 374 18.24 -2.31 -15.28
N GLN A 375 17.40 -3.10 -15.94
CA GLN A 375 17.63 -3.57 -17.32
C GLN A 375 16.78 -2.83 -18.36
N GLN A 376 15.84 -2.02 -17.92
CA GLN A 376 15.05 -1.09 -18.72
C GLN A 376 15.81 0.22 -18.86
#